data_9438535d266cd5312db4721c13f2aa49
#
_entry.id   9438535d266cd5312db4721c13f2aa49
#
_cell.length_a   1.000
_cell.length_b   1.000
_cell.length_c   1.000
_cell.angle_alpha   90.00
_cell.angle_beta   90.00
_cell.angle_gamma   90.00
#
_symmetry.space_group_name_H-M   'P 1'
#
loop_
_entity.id
_entity.type
_entity.pdbx_description
1 polymer ?
#
loop_
_entity_poly.entity_id
_entity_poly.type
_entity_poly.pdbx_seq_one_letter_code
_entity_poly.pdbx_strand_id
1 'polypeptide(L)'
;MKQFGIVLFWSVAFCFPAAAAPLSGNARTVIPQAVQQIISVDYSAVRDSPMARALKSQVIPDNVKQFESALRGVGIDPDRDVEQITFVSYRGPKNITYGVGIAQGPFKQKDFLARAKAKKIKPEKYLLADIYSMGSGFQMVFLDPITILFGENAAIKGAIDVRDNGAASLDSNDTLDDLIGSIETEPVWSVLDQKGTQGMMRSALGQAGALANFDAVKKRLLASDYVMNFTNGVTFDVAVKTSDNITAASLSGLMKAGVLYKKMSGSSSEKLALENTTVDSSEDIVQMHFATDDQRFHALMKSDLFAAVSR
;
A
#
# COMPACT_ATOMS: atom_id res chain seq x y z
N MET A 1 -68.15 2.68 1.98
CA MET A 1 -66.98 1.95 2.54
C MET A 1 -65.85 2.08 1.54
N LYS A 2 -64.88 2.95 1.84
CA LYS A 2 -63.67 3.18 1.02
C LYS A 2 -62.50 2.44 1.65
N GLN A 3 -61.98 1.43 0.96
CA GLN A 3 -60.78 0.71 1.37
C GLN A 3 -59.54 1.54 0.94
N PHE A 4 -58.73 1.95 1.93
CA PHE A 4 -57.40 2.52 1.76
C PHE A 4 -56.40 1.38 1.69
N GLY A 5 -55.80 1.15 0.53
CA GLY A 5 -54.67 0.27 0.35
C GLY A 5 -53.37 0.98 0.77
N ILE A 6 -52.71 0.46 1.81
CA ILE A 6 -51.36 0.91 2.24
C ILE A 6 -50.36 0.16 1.36
N VAL A 7 -49.68 0.88 0.45
CA VAL A 7 -48.55 0.38 -0.31
C VAL A 7 -47.31 0.58 0.56
N LEU A 8 -46.79 -0.53 1.09
CA LEU A 8 -45.53 -0.57 1.85
C LEU A 8 -44.36 -0.55 0.86
N PHE A 9 -43.72 0.60 0.73
CA PHE A 9 -42.46 0.71 -0.04
C PHE A 9 -41.33 0.08 0.80
N TRP A 10 -40.93 -1.12 0.44
CA TRP A 10 -39.68 -1.73 0.92
C TRP A 10 -38.48 -1.04 0.24
N SER A 11 -37.86 -0.09 0.92
CA SER A 11 -36.56 0.45 0.54
C SER A 11 -35.50 -0.60 0.82
N VAL A 12 -35.15 -1.37 -0.17
CA VAL A 12 -33.94 -2.21 -0.12
C VAL A 12 -32.74 -1.27 -0.20
N ALA A 13 -32.14 -0.96 0.94
CA ALA A 13 -30.87 -0.30 1.01
C ALA A 13 -29.81 -1.28 0.47
N PHE A 14 -29.42 -1.11 -0.79
CA PHE A 14 -28.23 -1.75 -1.34
C PHE A 14 -27.02 -1.13 -0.62
N CYS A 15 -26.49 -1.80 0.41
CA CYS A 15 -25.14 -1.54 0.88
C CYS A 15 -24.18 -2.00 -0.24
N PHE A 16 -23.82 -1.08 -1.12
CA PHE A 16 -22.65 -1.29 -1.96
C PHE A 16 -21.42 -1.26 -1.03
N PRO A 17 -20.51 -2.26 -1.10
CA PRO A 17 -19.22 -2.10 -0.46
C PRO A 17 -18.61 -0.79 -0.98
N ALA A 18 -18.23 0.10 -0.08
CA ALA A 18 -17.52 1.31 -0.48
C ALA A 18 -16.18 0.88 -1.08
N ALA A 19 -16.04 1.07 -2.39
CA ALA A 19 -14.75 0.89 -3.05
C ALA A 19 -13.77 1.93 -2.50
N ALA A 20 -12.51 1.56 -2.34
CA ALA A 20 -11.46 2.49 -1.94
C ALA A 20 -11.39 3.66 -2.95
N ALA A 21 -11.10 4.85 -2.44
CA ALA A 21 -10.91 5.99 -3.32
C ALA A 21 -9.61 5.83 -4.12
N PRO A 22 -9.62 6.09 -5.44
CA PRO A 22 -8.39 6.05 -6.24
C PRO A 22 -7.42 7.15 -5.81
N LEU A 23 -6.15 6.99 -6.20
CA LEU A 23 -5.15 8.05 -6.03
C LEU A 23 -5.61 9.34 -6.72
N SER A 24 -5.70 10.44 -5.97
CA SER A 24 -6.06 11.74 -6.54
C SER A 24 -5.04 12.21 -7.58
N GLY A 25 -5.48 13.00 -8.57
CA GLY A 25 -4.56 13.57 -9.56
C GLY A 25 -3.41 14.33 -8.92
N ASN A 26 -3.66 15.09 -7.84
CA ASN A 26 -2.60 15.79 -7.11
C ASN A 26 -1.64 14.85 -6.37
N ALA A 27 -2.09 13.69 -5.92
CA ALA A 27 -1.22 12.64 -5.39
C ALA A 27 -0.29 12.08 -6.49
N ARG A 28 -0.82 11.82 -7.67
CA ARG A 28 -0.07 11.26 -8.80
C ARG A 28 1.04 12.19 -9.31
N THR A 29 0.79 13.51 -9.32
CA THR A 29 1.77 14.52 -9.80
C THR A 29 3.03 14.64 -8.93
N VAL A 30 2.99 14.23 -7.67
CA VAL A 30 4.15 14.27 -6.76
C VAL A 30 4.90 12.94 -6.67
N ILE A 31 4.41 11.89 -7.34
CA ILE A 31 5.08 10.59 -7.39
C ILE A 31 6.01 10.56 -8.61
N PRO A 32 7.33 10.39 -8.43
CA PRO A 32 8.27 10.34 -9.54
C PRO A 32 8.03 9.11 -10.44
N GLN A 33 8.31 9.23 -11.74
CA GLN A 33 8.29 8.09 -12.67
C GLN A 33 9.19 6.93 -12.19
N ALA A 34 10.34 7.26 -11.57
CA ALA A 34 11.32 6.28 -11.06
C ALA A 34 10.90 5.67 -9.70
N VAL A 35 9.60 5.56 -9.44
CA VAL A 35 9.06 4.92 -8.25
C VAL A 35 9.41 3.43 -8.23
N GLN A 36 9.77 2.93 -7.04
CA GLN A 36 10.10 1.52 -6.82
C GLN A 36 8.92 0.73 -6.26
N GLN A 37 8.13 1.39 -5.40
CA GLN A 37 6.97 0.80 -4.77
C GLN A 37 5.97 1.87 -4.39
N ILE A 38 4.72 1.57 -4.60
CA ILE A 38 3.57 2.29 -4.04
C ILE A 38 2.79 1.29 -3.21
N ILE A 39 2.43 1.66 -1.99
CA ILE A 39 1.51 0.91 -1.12
C ILE A 39 0.39 1.86 -0.75
N SER A 40 -0.85 1.50 -1.01
CA SER A 40 -2.02 2.29 -0.65
C SER A 40 -2.93 1.51 0.29
N VAL A 41 -3.47 2.21 1.27
CA VAL A 41 -4.33 1.67 2.32
C VAL A 41 -5.56 2.55 2.46
N ASP A 42 -6.74 1.99 2.23
CA ASP A 42 -8.01 2.61 2.62
C ASP A 42 -8.15 2.54 4.15
N TYR A 43 -8.03 3.69 4.78
CA TYR A 43 -8.12 3.79 6.24
C TYR A 43 -9.53 3.49 6.75
N SER A 44 -10.57 3.73 5.94
CA SER A 44 -11.95 3.43 6.30
C SER A 44 -12.15 1.92 6.40
N ALA A 45 -11.72 1.18 5.37
CA ALA A 45 -11.81 -0.28 5.36
C ALA A 45 -10.98 -0.93 6.48
N VAL A 46 -9.77 -0.41 6.74
CA VAL A 46 -8.90 -0.89 7.84
C VAL A 46 -9.51 -0.59 9.20
N ARG A 47 -10.10 0.59 9.39
CA ARG A 47 -10.77 0.98 10.63
C ARG A 47 -11.95 0.07 10.98
N ASP A 48 -12.71 -0.35 9.97
CA ASP A 48 -13.94 -1.12 10.17
C ASP A 48 -13.67 -2.62 10.34
N SER A 49 -12.48 -3.12 9.98
CA SER A 49 -12.06 -4.52 10.16
C SER A 49 -11.23 -4.70 11.45
N PRO A 50 -11.67 -5.54 12.42
CA PRO A 50 -10.86 -5.88 13.59
C PRO A 50 -9.50 -6.52 13.22
N MET A 51 -9.48 -7.35 12.18
CA MET A 51 -8.29 -8.04 11.71
C MET A 51 -7.30 -7.06 11.05
N ALA A 52 -7.79 -6.14 10.21
CA ALA A 52 -6.96 -5.11 9.62
C ALA A 52 -6.36 -4.17 10.68
N ARG A 53 -7.11 -3.85 11.76
CA ARG A 53 -6.58 -3.09 12.90
C ARG A 53 -5.49 -3.85 13.65
N ALA A 54 -5.66 -5.16 13.84
CA ALA A 54 -4.63 -5.99 14.46
C ALA A 54 -3.35 -6.04 13.61
N LEU A 55 -3.50 -6.22 12.29
CA LEU A 55 -2.40 -6.16 11.33
C LEU A 55 -1.72 -4.78 11.38
N LYS A 56 -2.50 -3.69 11.30
CA LYS A 56 -2.01 -2.31 11.40
C LYS A 56 -1.11 -2.13 12.61
N SER A 57 -1.52 -2.61 13.79
CA SER A 57 -0.75 -2.44 15.02
C SER A 57 0.62 -3.13 15.01
N GLN A 58 0.79 -4.17 14.20
CA GLN A 58 2.04 -4.95 14.11
C GLN A 58 2.99 -4.48 13.00
N VAL A 59 2.43 -4.04 11.87
CA VAL A 59 3.23 -3.73 10.67
C VAL A 59 3.45 -2.24 10.42
N ILE A 60 2.72 -1.36 11.13
CA ILE A 60 2.91 0.08 10.92
C ILE A 60 4.32 0.49 11.34
N PRO A 61 5.13 1.02 10.41
CA PRO A 61 6.43 1.58 10.73
C PRO A 61 6.33 2.76 11.72
N ASP A 62 7.37 2.97 12.49
CA ASP A 62 7.38 4.04 13.51
C ASP A 62 7.22 5.45 12.94
N ASN A 63 7.65 5.68 11.70
CA ASN A 63 7.42 6.95 11.00
C ASN A 63 5.92 7.23 10.76
N VAL A 64 5.09 6.21 10.54
CA VAL A 64 3.64 6.38 10.42
C VAL A 64 3.00 6.70 11.75
N LYS A 65 3.43 6.04 12.84
CA LYS A 65 2.98 6.37 14.20
C LYS A 65 3.35 7.81 14.57
N GLN A 66 4.54 8.25 14.17
CA GLN A 66 5.00 9.64 14.35
C GLN A 66 4.13 10.62 13.54
N PHE A 67 3.79 10.27 12.30
CA PHE A 67 2.89 11.06 11.47
C PHE A 67 1.50 11.19 12.09
N GLU A 68 0.87 10.08 12.50
CA GLU A 68 -0.42 10.11 13.18
C GLU A 68 -0.39 10.98 14.45
N SER A 69 0.68 10.86 15.24
CA SER A 69 0.90 11.68 16.43
C SER A 69 1.04 13.17 16.09
N ALA A 70 1.79 13.49 15.04
CA ALA A 70 1.96 14.85 14.55
C ALA A 70 0.65 15.48 14.09
N LEU A 71 -0.18 14.73 13.34
CA LEU A 71 -1.52 15.16 12.92
C LEU A 71 -2.42 15.47 14.12
N ARG A 72 -2.48 14.55 15.10
CA ARG A 72 -3.25 14.80 16.36
C ARG A 72 -2.75 16.04 17.08
N GLY A 73 -1.44 16.26 17.08
CA GLY A 73 -0.81 17.45 17.66
C GLY A 73 -1.27 18.77 17.05
N VAL A 74 -1.69 18.78 15.80
CA VAL A 74 -2.23 19.97 15.09
C VAL A 74 -3.75 19.88 14.86
N GLY A 75 -4.42 18.89 15.48
CA GLY A 75 -5.87 18.77 15.53
C GLY A 75 -6.52 18.10 14.33
N ILE A 76 -5.75 17.37 13.57
CA ILE A 76 -6.24 16.41 12.58
C ILE A 76 -6.28 15.04 13.28
N ASP A 77 -7.45 14.41 13.30
CA ASP A 77 -7.62 13.06 13.85
C ASP A 77 -7.47 12.04 12.72
N PRO A 78 -6.37 11.26 12.69
CA PRO A 78 -6.15 10.29 11.61
C PRO A 78 -7.30 9.28 11.46
N ASP A 79 -7.91 8.86 12.58
CA ASP A 79 -8.97 7.85 12.54
C ASP A 79 -10.30 8.38 11.98
N ARG A 80 -10.47 9.71 11.91
CA ARG A 80 -11.68 10.35 11.40
C ARG A 80 -11.43 11.10 10.09
N ASP A 81 -10.30 11.82 10.00
CA ASP A 81 -10.03 12.81 8.96
C ASP A 81 -9.15 12.24 7.84
N VAL A 82 -8.63 11.00 7.97
CA VAL A 82 -7.88 10.30 6.93
C VAL A 82 -8.73 9.19 6.34
N GLU A 83 -8.91 9.23 5.03
CA GLU A 83 -9.63 8.20 4.26
C GLU A 83 -8.66 7.23 3.59
N GLN A 84 -7.54 7.73 3.08
CA GLN A 84 -6.52 6.91 2.41
C GLN A 84 -5.13 7.38 2.79
N ILE A 85 -4.19 6.43 2.96
CA ILE A 85 -2.75 6.70 3.05
C ILE A 85 -2.02 5.90 1.98
N THR A 86 -1.15 6.59 1.25
CA THR A 86 -0.29 5.98 0.24
C THR A 86 1.17 6.23 0.60
N PHE A 87 1.96 5.15 0.66
CA PHE A 87 3.41 5.21 0.84
C PHE A 87 4.08 5.00 -0.51
N VAL A 88 5.04 5.86 -0.79
CA VAL A 88 5.79 5.85 -2.05
C VAL A 88 7.28 5.74 -1.74
N SER A 89 7.92 4.73 -2.28
CA SER A 89 9.37 4.57 -2.26
C SER A 89 9.92 4.81 -3.67
N TYR A 90 10.86 5.72 -3.82
CA TYR A 90 11.42 6.08 -5.12
C TYR A 90 12.93 6.32 -5.06
N ARG A 91 13.59 6.28 -6.24
CA ARG A 91 15.02 6.54 -6.36
C ARG A 91 15.27 8.00 -6.63
N GLY A 92 16.06 8.59 -5.77
CA GLY A 92 16.56 9.94 -5.97
C GLY A 92 18.03 9.96 -6.43
N PRO A 93 18.65 11.16 -6.36
CA PRO A 93 20.04 11.34 -6.71
C PRO A 93 20.97 10.37 -5.97
N LYS A 94 22.07 9.99 -6.63
CA LYS A 94 23.08 9.02 -6.11
C LYS A 94 22.51 7.64 -5.77
N ASN A 95 21.37 7.27 -6.38
CA ASN A 95 20.68 5.99 -6.15
C ASN A 95 20.23 5.77 -4.68
N ILE A 96 19.98 6.87 -3.95
CA ILE A 96 19.41 6.83 -2.61
C ILE A 96 17.90 6.58 -2.73
N THR A 97 17.38 5.66 -1.95
CA THR A 97 15.93 5.46 -1.86
C THR A 97 15.32 6.45 -0.89
N TYR A 98 14.33 7.20 -1.35
CA TYR A 98 13.51 8.11 -0.57
C TYR A 98 12.13 7.53 -0.34
N GLY A 99 11.52 7.88 0.80
CA GLY A 99 10.15 7.51 1.12
C GLY A 99 9.32 8.74 1.47
N VAL A 100 8.14 8.84 0.85
CA VAL A 100 7.12 9.82 1.21
C VAL A 100 5.80 9.13 1.47
N GLY A 101 4.97 9.76 2.29
CA GLY A 101 3.58 9.39 2.48
C GLY A 101 2.66 10.47 1.90
N ILE A 102 1.52 10.05 1.39
CA ILE A 102 0.45 10.89 0.91
C ILE A 102 -0.81 10.49 1.66
N ALA A 103 -1.42 11.41 2.40
CA ALA A 103 -2.69 11.19 3.05
C ALA A 103 -3.78 11.95 2.30
N GLN A 104 -4.91 11.30 2.06
CA GLN A 104 -6.10 11.89 1.45
C GLN A 104 -7.26 11.86 2.45
N GLY A 105 -8.07 12.92 2.47
CA GLY A 105 -9.22 13.02 3.34
C GLY A 105 -9.74 14.46 3.46
N PRO A 106 -10.89 14.68 4.12
CA PRO A 106 -11.51 15.99 4.25
C PRO A 106 -10.82 16.87 5.30
N PHE A 107 -9.54 17.23 5.06
CA PHE A 107 -8.74 17.99 5.99
C PHE A 107 -9.24 19.42 6.16
N LYS A 108 -9.36 19.88 7.42
CA LYS A 108 -9.70 21.26 7.74
C LYS A 108 -8.43 22.12 7.73
N GLN A 109 -7.88 22.38 6.55
CA GLN A 109 -6.62 23.12 6.37
C GLN A 109 -6.59 24.47 7.12
N LYS A 110 -7.73 25.20 7.17
CA LYS A 110 -7.82 26.48 7.92
C LYS A 110 -7.57 26.28 9.41
N ASP A 111 -8.11 25.22 10.00
CA ASP A 111 -7.94 24.90 11.43
C ASP A 111 -6.49 24.53 11.72
N PHE A 112 -5.86 23.75 10.81
CA PHE A 112 -4.44 23.45 10.88
C PHE A 112 -3.59 24.71 10.86
N LEU A 113 -3.81 25.62 9.90
CA LEU A 113 -3.06 26.87 9.78
C LEU A 113 -3.21 27.77 11.02
N ALA A 114 -4.42 27.85 11.59
CA ALA A 114 -4.67 28.59 12.83
C ALA A 114 -3.86 28.00 14.00
N ARG A 115 -3.83 26.68 14.15
CA ARG A 115 -3.07 25.97 15.20
C ARG A 115 -1.56 26.06 14.99
N ALA A 116 -1.08 25.91 13.76
CA ALA A 116 0.32 26.09 13.42
C ALA A 116 0.79 27.50 13.79
N LYS A 117 0.01 28.53 13.47
CA LYS A 117 0.26 29.90 13.87
C LYS A 117 0.29 30.10 15.39
N ALA A 118 -0.68 29.52 16.11
CA ALA A 118 -0.72 29.58 17.58
C ALA A 118 0.51 28.90 18.22
N LYS A 119 0.98 27.81 17.65
CA LYS A 119 2.20 27.09 18.06
C LYS A 119 3.49 27.72 17.53
N LYS A 120 3.42 28.86 16.81
CA LYS A 120 4.56 29.54 16.18
C LYS A 120 5.35 28.67 15.19
N ILE A 121 4.72 27.68 14.59
CA ILE A 121 5.30 26.86 13.53
C ILE A 121 5.29 27.70 12.25
N LYS A 122 6.48 28.07 11.76
CA LYS A 122 6.66 28.82 10.51
C LYS A 122 6.95 27.81 9.39
N PRO A 123 6.29 27.93 8.23
CA PRO A 123 6.64 27.10 7.08
C PRO A 123 7.99 27.51 6.48
N GLU A 124 8.71 26.53 5.97
CA GLU A 124 9.78 26.72 5.00
C GLU A 124 9.14 26.90 3.62
N LYS A 125 9.50 27.95 2.89
CA LYS A 125 9.06 28.13 1.49
C LYS A 125 9.97 27.33 0.58
N TYR A 126 9.38 26.46 -0.23
CA TYR A 126 10.09 25.70 -1.24
C TYR A 126 9.25 25.64 -2.53
N LEU A 127 9.75 26.28 -3.60
CA LEU A 127 8.99 26.49 -4.84
C LEU A 127 7.59 27.08 -4.53
N LEU A 128 6.53 26.41 -4.95
CA LEU A 128 5.15 26.85 -4.69
C LEU A 128 4.55 26.30 -3.39
N ALA A 129 5.35 25.56 -2.60
CA ALA A 129 4.87 24.85 -1.41
C ALA A 129 5.30 25.52 -0.10
N ASP A 130 4.44 25.40 0.92
CA ASP A 130 4.69 25.70 2.33
C ASP A 130 4.97 24.40 3.08
N ILE A 131 6.23 24.16 3.48
CA ILE A 131 6.65 22.96 4.22
C ILE A 131 6.62 23.27 5.71
N TYR A 132 5.80 22.53 6.46
CA TYR A 132 5.65 22.65 7.91
C TYR A 132 6.45 21.57 8.63
N SER A 133 7.38 21.97 9.51
CA SER A 133 8.06 21.05 10.39
C SER A 133 7.13 20.60 11.51
N MET A 134 6.98 19.28 11.65
CA MET A 134 6.11 18.64 12.66
C MET A 134 6.88 18.06 13.84
N GLY A 135 8.19 18.33 13.91
CA GLY A 135 9.11 17.79 14.91
C GLY A 135 9.76 16.48 14.47
N SER A 136 10.82 16.06 15.17
CA SER A 136 11.57 14.80 14.92
C SER A 136 12.07 14.59 13.48
N GLY A 137 12.32 15.69 12.74
CA GLY A 137 12.70 15.61 11.31
C GLY A 137 11.54 15.39 10.35
N PHE A 138 10.33 15.24 10.88
CA PHE A 138 9.12 15.02 10.11
C PHE A 138 8.56 16.33 9.55
N GLN A 139 8.16 16.30 8.30
CA GLN A 139 7.63 17.48 7.61
C GLN A 139 6.34 17.15 6.87
N MET A 140 5.53 18.18 6.60
CA MET A 140 4.23 18.06 5.97
C MET A 140 3.96 19.23 5.04
N VAL A 141 3.27 18.95 3.94
CA VAL A 141 2.82 19.94 2.95
C VAL A 141 1.38 19.66 2.58
N PHE A 142 0.54 20.68 2.53
CA PHE A 142 -0.75 20.58 1.85
C PHE A 142 -0.53 20.77 0.36
N LEU A 143 -0.85 19.74 -0.43
CA LEU A 143 -0.88 19.85 -1.90
C LEU A 143 -2.17 20.53 -2.34
N ASP A 144 -3.26 20.25 -1.64
CA ASP A 144 -4.60 20.85 -1.77
C ASP A 144 -5.39 20.59 -0.46
N PRO A 145 -6.68 21.04 -0.36
CA PRO A 145 -7.47 20.87 0.88
C PRO A 145 -7.72 19.42 1.31
N ILE A 146 -7.58 18.46 0.42
CA ILE A 146 -7.84 17.03 0.68
C ILE A 146 -6.60 16.15 0.56
N THR A 147 -5.42 16.70 0.26
CA THR A 147 -4.19 15.94 0.03
C THR A 147 -3.01 16.51 0.82
N ILE A 148 -2.42 15.70 1.67
CA ILE A 148 -1.23 16.03 2.46
C ILE A 148 -0.07 15.14 2.01
N LEU A 149 1.07 15.75 1.67
CA LEU A 149 2.34 15.07 1.49
C LEU A 149 3.14 15.14 2.79
N PHE A 150 3.76 14.03 3.22
CA PHE A 150 4.54 13.97 4.46
C PHE A 150 5.76 13.06 4.36
N GLY A 151 6.77 13.33 5.17
CA GLY A 151 8.02 12.55 5.18
C GLY A 151 9.23 13.37 5.63
N GLU A 152 10.42 12.90 5.28
CA GLU A 152 11.66 13.64 5.48
C GLU A 152 11.80 14.79 4.48
N ASN A 153 12.50 15.86 4.88
CA ASN A 153 12.65 17.09 4.08
C ASN A 153 13.15 16.81 2.64
N ALA A 154 14.21 16.00 2.51
CA ALA A 154 14.78 15.71 1.19
C ALA A 154 13.80 14.94 0.29
N ALA A 155 13.04 14.01 0.87
CA ALA A 155 12.04 13.24 0.13
C ALA A 155 10.85 14.12 -0.30
N ILE A 156 10.35 14.99 0.59
CA ILE A 156 9.28 15.95 0.27
C ILE A 156 9.72 16.90 -0.84
N LYS A 157 10.93 17.46 -0.74
CA LYS A 157 11.44 18.36 -1.79
C LYS A 157 11.57 17.67 -3.12
N GLY A 158 12.06 16.42 -3.14
CA GLY A 158 12.12 15.64 -4.38
C GLY A 158 10.74 15.39 -5.00
N ALA A 159 9.71 15.13 -4.20
CA ALA A 159 8.34 14.98 -4.67
C ALA A 159 7.73 16.31 -5.19
N ILE A 160 8.02 17.44 -4.51
CA ILE A 160 7.61 18.78 -4.98
C ILE A 160 8.32 19.14 -6.29
N ASP A 161 9.60 18.79 -6.45
CA ASP A 161 10.35 19.02 -7.69
C ASP A 161 9.70 18.33 -8.89
N VAL A 162 9.15 17.13 -8.71
CA VAL A 162 8.42 16.43 -9.78
C VAL A 162 7.22 17.27 -10.23
N ARG A 163 6.41 17.76 -9.31
CA ARG A 163 5.20 18.53 -9.61
C ARG A 163 5.53 19.90 -10.19
N ASP A 164 6.44 20.66 -9.55
CA ASP A 164 6.62 22.09 -9.82
C ASP A 164 7.67 22.36 -10.90
N ASN A 165 8.63 21.45 -11.12
CA ASN A 165 9.66 21.57 -12.15
C ASN A 165 9.36 20.75 -13.42
N GLY A 166 8.20 20.06 -13.50
CA GLY A 166 7.79 19.32 -14.67
C GLY A 166 8.64 18.06 -14.95
N ALA A 167 9.23 17.46 -13.91
CA ALA A 167 9.89 16.16 -14.06
C ALA A 167 8.84 15.06 -14.33
N ALA A 168 9.26 13.96 -14.94
CA ALA A 168 8.37 12.84 -15.24
C ALA A 168 7.76 12.26 -13.95
N SER A 169 6.43 12.25 -13.88
CA SER A 169 5.63 11.71 -12.78
C SER A 169 5.20 10.28 -13.04
N LEU A 170 4.46 9.71 -12.10
CA LEU A 170 3.84 8.38 -12.21
C LEU A 170 3.03 8.23 -13.51
N ASP A 171 2.35 9.28 -13.96
CA ASP A 171 1.56 9.28 -15.19
C ASP A 171 2.39 9.03 -16.47
N SER A 172 3.72 9.08 -16.36
CA SER A 172 4.65 8.72 -17.44
C SER A 172 5.20 7.28 -17.32
N ASN A 173 4.69 6.48 -16.38
CA ASN A 173 5.10 5.11 -16.14
C ASN A 173 3.96 4.14 -16.53
N ASP A 174 3.79 3.91 -17.83
CA ASP A 174 2.68 3.11 -18.38
C ASP A 174 2.55 1.74 -17.69
N THR A 175 3.69 1.07 -17.38
CA THR A 175 3.66 -0.26 -16.75
C THR A 175 3.04 -0.24 -15.35
N LEU A 176 3.39 0.74 -14.52
CA LEU A 176 2.83 0.83 -13.16
C LEU A 176 1.43 1.45 -13.19
N ASP A 177 1.16 2.34 -14.13
CA ASP A 177 -0.16 2.95 -14.29
C ASP A 177 -1.22 1.90 -14.66
N ASP A 178 -0.91 1.02 -15.62
CA ASP A 178 -1.77 -0.09 -15.99
C ASP A 178 -2.06 -1.02 -14.80
N LEU A 179 -1.04 -1.35 -14.00
CA LEU A 179 -1.22 -2.17 -12.80
C LEU A 179 -2.10 -1.48 -11.76
N ILE A 180 -1.85 -0.19 -11.49
CA ILE A 180 -2.66 0.60 -10.54
C ILE A 180 -4.12 0.61 -10.98
N GLY A 181 -4.40 0.90 -12.24
CA GLY A 181 -5.77 0.97 -12.77
C GLY A 181 -6.59 -0.30 -12.55
N SER A 182 -5.93 -1.47 -12.41
CA SER A 182 -6.60 -2.74 -12.17
C SER A 182 -6.90 -3.03 -10.69
N ILE A 183 -6.21 -2.36 -9.74
CA ILE A 183 -6.26 -2.71 -8.31
C ILE A 183 -6.55 -1.52 -7.38
N GLU A 184 -6.57 -0.28 -7.86
CA GLU A 184 -6.64 0.92 -7.00
C GLU A 184 -7.93 1.06 -6.19
N THR A 185 -8.95 0.27 -6.50
CA THR A 185 -10.21 0.21 -5.75
C THR A 185 -10.20 -0.80 -4.61
N GLU A 186 -9.12 -1.58 -4.46
CA GLU A 186 -8.97 -2.54 -3.37
C GLU A 186 -8.58 -1.85 -2.05
N PRO A 187 -8.99 -2.41 -0.88
CA PRO A 187 -8.74 -1.77 0.42
C PRO A 187 -7.27 -1.59 0.76
N VAL A 188 -6.44 -2.53 0.38
CA VAL A 188 -4.98 -2.45 0.49
C VAL A 188 -4.38 -2.98 -0.80
N TRP A 189 -3.56 -2.18 -1.45
CA TRP A 189 -2.90 -2.58 -2.66
C TRP A 189 -1.47 -2.03 -2.74
N SER A 190 -0.66 -2.66 -3.57
CA SER A 190 0.69 -2.20 -3.86
C SER A 190 1.09 -2.55 -5.28
N VAL A 191 1.90 -1.69 -5.87
CA VAL A 191 2.63 -1.97 -7.12
C VAL A 191 4.12 -1.79 -6.90
N LEU A 192 4.92 -2.62 -7.56
CA LEU A 192 6.39 -2.61 -7.49
C LEU A 192 6.99 -2.60 -8.89
N ASP A 193 8.02 -1.78 -9.07
CA ASP A 193 8.85 -1.83 -10.27
C ASP A 193 9.68 -3.14 -10.32
N GLN A 194 10.48 -3.29 -11.35
CA GLN A 194 11.36 -4.45 -11.51
C GLN A 194 12.24 -4.72 -10.29
N LYS A 195 12.87 -3.70 -9.71
CA LYS A 195 13.76 -3.88 -8.56
C LYS A 195 13.00 -4.17 -7.28
N GLY A 196 11.88 -3.49 -7.06
CA GLY A 196 10.96 -3.78 -5.96
C GLY A 196 10.46 -5.22 -6.02
N THR A 197 10.01 -5.66 -7.20
CA THR A 197 9.58 -7.05 -7.45
C THR A 197 10.68 -8.06 -7.17
N GLN A 198 11.91 -7.80 -7.65
CA GLN A 198 13.06 -8.66 -7.38
C GLN A 198 13.38 -8.76 -5.89
N GLY A 199 13.28 -7.64 -5.17
CA GLY A 199 13.47 -7.58 -3.71
C GLY A 199 12.41 -8.36 -2.97
N MET A 200 11.14 -8.12 -3.27
CA MET A 200 9.99 -8.80 -2.68
C MET A 200 10.09 -10.32 -2.89
N MET A 201 10.30 -10.77 -4.13
CA MET A 201 10.40 -12.19 -4.45
C MET A 201 11.59 -12.87 -3.76
N ARG A 202 12.73 -12.19 -3.64
CA ARG A 202 13.88 -12.72 -2.90
C ARG A 202 13.53 -12.92 -1.43
N SER A 203 12.87 -11.96 -0.81
CA SER A 203 12.44 -12.06 0.60
C SER A 203 11.41 -13.16 0.78
N ALA A 204 10.41 -13.24 -0.08
CA ALA A 204 9.33 -14.23 0.00
C ALA A 204 9.82 -15.67 -0.21
N LEU A 205 10.71 -15.90 -1.17
CA LEU A 205 11.28 -17.22 -1.46
C LEU A 205 12.34 -17.64 -0.42
N GLY A 206 13.02 -16.68 0.22
CA GLY A 206 14.02 -16.96 1.25
C GLY A 206 15.03 -18.05 0.84
N GLN A 207 15.22 -19.07 1.68
CA GLN A 207 16.13 -20.19 1.39
C GLN A 207 15.69 -21.03 0.18
N ALA A 208 14.38 -21.16 -0.08
CA ALA A 208 13.89 -21.90 -1.24
C ALA A 208 14.36 -21.24 -2.56
N GLY A 209 14.45 -19.91 -2.61
CA GLY A 209 14.98 -19.19 -3.77
C GLY A 209 16.45 -19.47 -4.05
N ALA A 210 17.28 -19.65 -3.00
CA ALA A 210 18.68 -20.01 -3.15
C ALA A 210 18.87 -21.43 -3.68
N LEU A 211 18.06 -22.37 -3.20
CA LEU A 211 18.09 -23.78 -3.66
C LEU A 211 17.63 -23.97 -5.09
N ALA A 212 16.73 -23.12 -5.57
CA ALA A 212 16.02 -23.27 -6.83
C ALA A 212 16.47 -22.31 -7.93
N ASN A 213 17.68 -21.72 -7.82
CA ASN A 213 18.29 -20.85 -8.83
C ASN A 213 17.41 -19.63 -9.23
N PHE A 214 16.83 -18.93 -8.24
CA PHE A 214 16.06 -17.71 -8.47
C PHE A 214 16.82 -16.65 -9.31
N ASP A 215 18.15 -16.62 -9.21
CA ASP A 215 18.99 -15.69 -9.96
C ASP A 215 18.85 -15.84 -11.49
N ALA A 216 18.44 -17.00 -11.98
CA ALA A 216 18.19 -17.22 -13.41
C ALA A 216 16.93 -16.48 -13.90
N VAL A 217 15.88 -16.39 -13.07
CA VAL A 217 14.61 -15.78 -13.44
C VAL A 217 14.49 -14.32 -13.02
N LYS A 218 15.19 -13.90 -11.95
CA LYS A 218 14.99 -12.56 -11.34
C LYS A 218 15.17 -11.40 -12.31
N LYS A 219 16.12 -11.49 -13.27
CA LYS A 219 16.38 -10.41 -14.24
C LYS A 219 15.25 -10.24 -15.25
N ARG A 220 14.38 -11.24 -15.36
CA ARG A 220 13.23 -11.28 -16.26
C ARG A 220 11.91 -10.94 -15.59
N LEU A 221 11.93 -10.60 -14.29
CA LEU A 221 10.79 -10.01 -13.60
C LEU A 221 10.67 -8.56 -14.03
N LEU A 222 9.49 -8.10 -14.37
CA LEU A 222 9.26 -6.74 -14.88
C LEU A 222 8.62 -5.85 -13.83
N ALA A 223 7.52 -6.31 -13.25
CA ALA A 223 6.76 -5.59 -12.25
C ALA A 223 5.90 -6.59 -11.45
N SER A 224 5.33 -6.15 -10.35
CA SER A 224 4.35 -6.93 -9.60
C SER A 224 3.35 -6.01 -8.92
N ASP A 225 2.21 -6.57 -8.63
CA ASP A 225 1.22 -5.99 -7.76
C ASP A 225 0.78 -6.99 -6.69
N TYR A 226 0.19 -6.47 -5.61
CA TYR A 226 -0.57 -7.28 -4.68
C TYR A 226 -1.74 -6.51 -4.11
N VAL A 227 -2.78 -7.24 -3.74
CA VAL A 227 -3.95 -6.74 -3.04
C VAL A 227 -4.21 -7.55 -1.78
N MET A 228 -4.79 -6.90 -0.77
CA MET A 228 -5.24 -7.56 0.45
C MET A 228 -6.64 -7.09 0.80
N ASN A 229 -7.51 -8.03 1.13
CA ASN A 229 -8.90 -7.75 1.51
C ASN A 229 -9.25 -8.45 2.82
N PHE A 230 -10.16 -7.85 3.60
CA PHE A 230 -10.53 -8.27 4.94
C PHE A 230 -12.03 -8.53 5.10
N THR A 231 -12.78 -8.67 4.01
CA THR A 231 -14.25 -8.74 4.06
C THR A 231 -14.76 -10.08 4.62
N ASN A 232 -14.16 -11.20 4.24
CA ASN A 232 -14.54 -12.55 4.67
C ASN A 232 -13.31 -13.35 5.10
N GLY A 233 -12.68 -12.94 6.19
CA GLY A 233 -11.34 -13.39 6.54
C GLY A 233 -10.29 -12.50 5.88
N VAL A 234 -9.13 -13.08 5.55
CA VAL A 234 -8.04 -12.37 4.88
C VAL A 234 -7.71 -13.05 3.57
N THR A 235 -7.79 -12.30 2.48
CA THR A 235 -7.24 -12.72 1.18
C THR A 235 -6.04 -11.87 0.83
N PHE A 236 -5.07 -12.49 0.17
CA PHE A 236 -3.87 -11.83 -0.33
C PHE A 236 -3.55 -12.40 -1.71
N ASP A 237 -3.65 -11.57 -2.72
CA ASP A 237 -3.39 -11.89 -4.11
C ASP A 237 -2.13 -11.18 -4.58
N VAL A 238 -1.26 -11.89 -5.27
CA VAL A 238 -0.03 -11.35 -5.86
C VAL A 238 -0.01 -11.70 -7.33
N ALA A 239 0.25 -10.71 -8.19
CA ALA A 239 0.57 -10.94 -9.58
C ALA A 239 2.00 -10.48 -9.88
N VAL A 240 2.76 -11.29 -10.60
CA VAL A 240 4.12 -10.98 -11.03
C VAL A 240 4.20 -11.06 -12.54
N LYS A 241 4.46 -9.91 -13.18
CA LYS A 241 4.68 -9.81 -14.62
C LYS A 241 6.13 -10.17 -14.95
N THR A 242 6.31 -11.04 -15.91
CA THR A 242 7.62 -11.51 -16.37
C THR A 242 7.84 -11.17 -17.86
N SER A 243 9.03 -11.39 -18.38
CA SER A 243 9.35 -11.10 -19.78
C SER A 243 8.72 -12.08 -20.78
N ASP A 244 8.33 -13.27 -20.32
CA ASP A 244 7.85 -14.35 -21.19
C ASP A 244 7.21 -15.50 -20.38
N ASN A 245 6.45 -16.34 -21.06
CA ASN A 245 5.72 -17.46 -20.47
C ASN A 245 6.64 -18.54 -19.85
N ILE A 246 7.84 -18.74 -20.37
CA ILE A 246 8.80 -19.70 -19.81
C ILE A 246 9.29 -19.24 -18.46
N THR A 247 9.57 -17.94 -18.35
CA THR A 247 9.95 -17.30 -17.09
C THR A 247 8.79 -17.38 -16.08
N ALA A 248 7.55 -17.12 -16.52
CA ALA A 248 6.36 -17.24 -15.67
C ALA A 248 6.20 -18.67 -15.15
N ALA A 249 6.28 -19.68 -16.02
CA ALA A 249 6.18 -21.10 -15.63
C ALA A 249 7.30 -21.48 -14.63
N SER A 250 8.53 -21.02 -14.86
CA SER A 250 9.66 -21.27 -13.98
C SER A 250 9.45 -20.63 -12.60
N LEU A 251 9.01 -19.36 -12.55
CA LEU A 251 8.73 -18.66 -11.30
C LEU A 251 7.56 -19.31 -10.55
N SER A 252 6.48 -19.70 -11.26
CA SER A 252 5.35 -20.43 -10.66
C SER A 252 5.83 -21.73 -10.00
N GLY A 253 6.70 -22.50 -10.66
CA GLY A 253 7.31 -23.69 -10.09
C GLY A 253 8.10 -23.41 -8.80
N LEU A 254 8.91 -22.33 -8.78
CA LEU A 254 9.65 -21.90 -7.59
C LEU A 254 8.73 -21.51 -6.44
N MET A 255 7.67 -20.75 -6.73
CA MET A 255 6.70 -20.34 -5.71
C MET A 255 5.93 -21.53 -5.15
N LYS A 256 5.48 -22.49 -6.02
CA LYS A 256 4.84 -23.74 -5.59
C LYS A 256 5.76 -24.55 -4.67
N ALA A 257 7.03 -24.67 -5.04
CA ALA A 257 8.03 -25.36 -4.21
C ALA A 257 8.23 -24.64 -2.85
N GLY A 258 8.28 -23.32 -2.83
CA GLY A 258 8.36 -22.52 -1.61
C GLY A 258 7.15 -22.72 -0.69
N VAL A 259 5.94 -22.68 -1.22
CA VAL A 259 4.70 -22.94 -0.48
C VAL A 259 4.71 -24.38 0.06
N LEU A 260 5.07 -25.37 -0.76
CA LEU A 260 5.14 -26.78 -0.33
C LEU A 260 6.19 -26.96 0.78
N TYR A 261 7.37 -26.36 0.64
CA TYR A 261 8.41 -26.40 1.66
C TYR A 261 7.89 -25.86 3.00
N LYS A 262 7.20 -24.73 3.00
CA LYS A 262 6.60 -24.14 4.21
C LYS A 262 5.46 -25.00 4.77
N LYS A 263 4.64 -25.62 3.93
CA LYS A 263 3.63 -26.60 4.38
C LYS A 263 4.25 -27.84 5.05
N MET A 264 5.46 -28.23 4.68
CA MET A 264 6.18 -29.37 5.28
C MET A 264 6.95 -28.98 6.55
N SER A 265 7.73 -27.89 6.48
CA SER A 265 8.70 -27.49 7.52
C SER A 265 8.18 -26.43 8.48
N GLY A 266 7.09 -25.72 8.16
CA GLY A 266 6.53 -24.65 8.99
C GLY A 266 5.87 -25.16 10.28
N SER A 267 5.58 -24.22 11.18
CA SER A 267 4.76 -24.44 12.36
C SER A 267 3.34 -24.90 11.99
N SER A 268 2.61 -25.47 12.97
CA SER A 268 1.21 -25.86 12.73
C SER A 268 0.34 -24.70 12.26
N SER A 269 0.55 -23.50 12.76
CA SER A 269 -0.16 -22.29 12.36
C SER A 269 0.15 -21.90 10.93
N GLU A 270 1.42 -21.96 10.49
CA GLU A 270 1.84 -21.69 9.11
C GLU A 270 1.25 -22.70 8.14
N LYS A 271 1.29 -23.99 8.48
CA LYS A 271 0.70 -25.06 7.65
C LYS A 271 -0.79 -24.85 7.40
N LEU A 272 -1.55 -24.57 8.47
CA LEU A 272 -2.99 -24.33 8.40
C LEU A 272 -3.31 -23.04 7.63
N ALA A 273 -2.55 -21.97 7.84
CA ALA A 273 -2.77 -20.72 7.14
C ALA A 273 -2.50 -20.83 5.63
N LEU A 274 -1.48 -21.62 5.24
CA LEU A 274 -1.11 -21.83 3.84
C LEU A 274 -1.95 -22.90 3.12
N GLU A 275 -2.91 -23.55 3.82
CA GLU A 275 -3.70 -24.65 3.25
C GLU A 275 -4.37 -24.26 1.92
N ASN A 276 -4.99 -23.09 1.87
CA ASN A 276 -5.69 -22.56 0.70
C ASN A 276 -4.83 -21.64 -0.18
N THR A 277 -3.50 -21.83 -0.18
CA THR A 277 -2.63 -21.07 -1.07
C THR A 277 -2.49 -21.80 -2.40
N THR A 278 -2.81 -21.11 -3.49
CA THR A 278 -2.60 -21.57 -4.86
C THR A 278 -1.60 -20.68 -5.58
N VAL A 279 -0.88 -21.23 -6.53
CA VAL A 279 0.04 -20.49 -7.41
C VAL A 279 -0.16 -21.05 -8.82
N ASP A 280 -0.41 -20.15 -9.77
CA ASP A 280 -0.59 -20.51 -11.17
C ASP A 280 0.14 -19.54 -12.09
N SER A 281 0.30 -19.89 -13.35
CA SER A 281 0.85 -19.01 -14.37
C SER A 281 0.03 -19.08 -15.65
N SER A 282 -0.22 -17.93 -16.25
CA SER A 282 -0.88 -17.80 -17.54
C SER A 282 -0.12 -16.74 -18.34
N GLU A 283 0.24 -17.08 -19.57
CA GLU A 283 1.06 -16.21 -20.41
C GLU A 283 2.35 -15.79 -19.69
N ASP A 284 2.60 -14.50 -19.55
CA ASP A 284 3.77 -13.92 -18.88
C ASP A 284 3.51 -13.51 -17.41
N ILE A 285 2.36 -13.91 -16.85
CA ILE A 285 1.97 -13.54 -15.48
C ILE A 285 1.96 -14.78 -14.58
N VAL A 286 2.52 -14.64 -13.37
CA VAL A 286 2.36 -15.57 -12.27
C VAL A 286 1.40 -15.00 -11.25
N GLN A 287 0.41 -15.77 -10.84
CA GLN A 287 -0.55 -15.37 -9.81
C GLN A 287 -0.45 -16.30 -8.61
N MET A 288 -0.46 -15.71 -7.42
CA MET A 288 -0.59 -16.42 -6.16
C MET A 288 -1.82 -15.90 -5.44
N HIS A 289 -2.69 -16.81 -5.05
CA HIS A 289 -3.84 -16.51 -4.21
C HIS A 289 -3.66 -17.18 -2.86
N PHE A 290 -3.81 -16.42 -1.79
CA PHE A 290 -3.83 -16.87 -0.40
C PHE A 290 -5.14 -16.45 0.24
N ALA A 291 -5.82 -17.38 0.91
CA ALA A 291 -7.05 -17.09 1.66
C ALA A 291 -7.05 -17.84 2.99
N THR A 292 -7.46 -17.17 4.06
CA THR A 292 -7.56 -17.76 5.39
C THR A 292 -8.62 -17.05 6.23
N ASP A 293 -9.13 -17.71 7.26
CA ASP A 293 -10.00 -17.09 8.23
C ASP A 293 -9.22 -16.20 9.23
N ASP A 294 -9.96 -15.35 9.95
CA ASP A 294 -9.37 -14.40 10.91
C ASP A 294 -8.56 -15.08 12.02
N GLN A 295 -9.00 -16.24 12.50
CA GLN A 295 -8.32 -16.96 13.59
C GLN A 295 -6.96 -17.50 13.13
N ARG A 296 -6.93 -18.12 11.95
CA ARG A 296 -5.69 -18.64 11.34
C ARG A 296 -4.75 -17.52 10.97
N PHE A 297 -5.27 -16.41 10.44
CA PHE A 297 -4.45 -15.23 10.11
C PHE A 297 -3.84 -14.62 11.37
N HIS A 298 -4.61 -14.47 12.46
CA HIS A 298 -4.09 -13.98 13.73
C HIS A 298 -2.98 -14.88 14.29
N ALA A 299 -3.09 -16.20 14.10
CA ALA A 299 -2.02 -17.14 14.47
C ALA A 299 -0.79 -16.99 13.56
N LEU A 300 -1.00 -16.78 12.25
CA LEU A 300 0.06 -16.54 11.27
C LEU A 300 0.84 -15.26 11.58
N MET A 301 0.18 -14.17 11.98
CA MET A 301 0.83 -12.91 12.34
C MET A 301 1.85 -13.06 13.48
N LYS A 302 1.75 -14.10 14.31
CA LYS A 302 2.69 -14.40 15.39
C LYS A 302 3.81 -15.34 14.97
N SER A 303 3.84 -15.79 13.71
CA SER A 303 4.82 -16.75 13.20
C SER A 303 6.10 -16.08 12.71
N ASP A 304 7.18 -16.89 12.63
CA ASP A 304 8.45 -16.46 12.06
C ASP A 304 8.32 -16.13 10.55
N LEU A 305 7.39 -16.80 9.85
CA LEU A 305 7.10 -16.50 8.43
C LEU A 305 6.60 -15.08 8.28
N PHE A 306 5.62 -14.66 9.09
CA PHE A 306 5.09 -13.31 9.04
C PHE A 306 6.18 -12.28 9.41
N ALA A 307 6.96 -12.54 10.44
CA ALA A 307 8.07 -11.68 10.83
C ALA A 307 9.14 -11.51 9.73
N ALA A 308 9.32 -12.52 8.89
CA ALA A 308 10.28 -12.48 7.77
C ALA A 308 9.78 -11.66 6.56
N VAL A 309 8.46 -11.56 6.35
CA VAL A 309 7.89 -10.84 5.19
C VAL A 309 7.38 -9.44 5.54
N SER A 310 7.20 -9.13 6.83
CA SER A 310 6.72 -7.83 7.31
C SER A 310 7.84 -6.84 7.70
N ARG A 311 9.10 -7.24 7.60
CA ARG A 311 10.31 -6.43 7.83
C ARG A 311 10.92 -6.01 6.50
#